data_37734918aceadc7c20e8dedc74e5b4c1
#
_entry.id   37734918aceadc7c20e8dedc74e5b4c1
#
_cell.length_a   1.000
_cell.length_b   1.000
_cell.length_c   1.000
_cell.angle_alpha   90.00
_cell.angle_beta   90.00
_cell.angle_gamma   90.00
#
_symmetry.space_group_name_H-M   'P 1'
#
loop_
_entity.id
_entity.type
_entity.pdbx_description
1 polymer ?
#
loop_
_entity_poly.entity_id
_entity_poly.type
_entity_poly.pdbx_seq_one_letter_code
_entity_poly.pdbx_strand_id
1 'polypeptide(L)'
;MCIRDSNAAGRLTNHTGDTLSVRRTIETDGRTAEKQIRIATSHTDAIPAVAGDADSIRIVYSLTTPGGYFDGERRAIPIYKAGILETHGEFAVLNDTTALRFTPDPALGTVTIHAEASAIQAFLDEIGNIDLYPHLCNEQIASKVKALLSKKRIYSLFGRKFKDDDKVTNLLRKLTANQNDGKLWGWWNREQTELWISQQVVEALLDAETEGYKTGLDRQALTDALLAGLNRRMPAAASDTTGMRKNELLSLVGLLRKLDARIDYPRYCAFIASIPDATLGNRLRTAEMLQQLAPDGMPAADSLLALASRTMMGSLYWRDKTPREPTPRRFAQPDMSDVENTLTAYRILRAAGNRKAELEKIRNYFFEQRKSGSWRNTYESSRIVETIMPDMLEKDGGAFREASLTIDGQRFGKFPLTRTYAPGKEITVRKEGSMPVFFTAYQ
;
A
#
# COMPACT_ATOMS: atom_id res chain seq x y z
N MET A 1 15.17 15.27 -15.45
CA MET A 1 15.69 15.21 -16.83
C MET A 1 14.53 15.62 -17.74
N CYS A 2 14.49 16.88 -18.18
CA CYS A 2 13.45 17.38 -19.07
C CYS A 2 13.77 16.87 -20.48
N ILE A 3 12.94 16.00 -21.02
CA ILE A 3 13.00 15.61 -22.43
C ILE A 3 12.37 16.78 -23.20
N ARG A 4 13.21 17.66 -23.77
CA ARG A 4 12.76 18.81 -24.58
C ARG A 4 12.41 18.44 -26.01
N ASP A 5 12.80 17.25 -26.49
CA ASP A 5 12.66 16.84 -27.89
C ASP A 5 11.98 15.46 -27.94
N SER A 6 10.67 15.48 -28.13
CA SER A 6 9.92 14.26 -28.47
C SER A 6 9.83 14.18 -30.00
N ASN A 7 10.51 13.20 -30.60
CA ASN A 7 10.37 12.90 -32.02
C ASN A 7 9.23 11.88 -32.19
N ALA A 8 8.20 12.25 -32.93
CA ALA A 8 7.20 11.28 -33.38
C ALA A 8 7.71 10.62 -34.69
N ALA A 9 7.51 9.32 -34.80
CA ALA A 9 7.85 8.58 -36.02
C ALA A 9 6.69 7.68 -36.44
N GLY A 10 6.41 7.68 -37.73
CA GLY A 10 5.48 6.74 -38.38
C GLY A 10 6.24 5.65 -39.09
N ARG A 11 5.88 4.38 -38.89
CA ARG A 11 6.48 3.24 -39.59
C ARG A 11 5.43 2.49 -40.40
N LEU A 12 5.72 2.28 -41.67
CA LEU A 12 4.97 1.41 -42.56
C LEU A 12 5.73 0.09 -42.75
N THR A 13 5.04 -1.03 -42.67
CA THR A 13 5.65 -2.35 -42.93
C THR A 13 4.91 -3.02 -44.08
N ASN A 14 5.65 -3.50 -45.04
CA ASN A 14 5.12 -4.22 -46.18
C ASN A 14 5.24 -5.72 -45.97
N HIS A 15 4.11 -6.41 -46.02
CA HIS A 15 4.01 -7.87 -45.81
C HIS A 15 3.70 -8.62 -47.13
N THR A 16 3.71 -7.97 -48.29
CA THR A 16 3.29 -8.62 -49.54
C THR A 16 4.38 -9.38 -50.27
N GLY A 17 5.64 -9.22 -49.89
CA GLY A 17 6.78 -9.81 -50.60
C GLY A 17 7.26 -9.02 -51.81
N ASP A 18 6.44 -8.15 -52.42
CA ASP A 18 6.77 -7.30 -53.54
C ASP A 18 7.01 -5.84 -53.10
N THR A 19 7.80 -5.08 -53.87
CA THR A 19 7.96 -3.66 -53.59
C THR A 19 6.69 -2.88 -53.92
N LEU A 20 6.06 -2.30 -52.90
CA LEU A 20 4.84 -1.50 -53.06
C LEU A 20 5.18 -0.02 -53.34
N SER A 21 4.48 0.55 -54.34
CA SER A 21 4.45 2.00 -54.56
C SER A 21 3.19 2.56 -53.92
N VAL A 22 3.33 3.46 -52.95
CA VAL A 22 2.20 3.98 -52.20
C VAL A 22 2.26 5.50 -52.07
N ARG A 23 1.10 6.13 -52.01
CA ARG A 23 0.97 7.51 -51.58
C ARG A 23 0.86 7.53 -50.06
N ARG A 24 1.88 8.03 -49.40
CA ARG A 24 1.92 8.21 -47.96
C ARG A 24 1.40 9.59 -47.60
N THR A 25 0.50 9.69 -46.62
CA THR A 25 -0.07 10.95 -46.11
C THR A 25 0.24 11.08 -44.60
N ILE A 26 0.79 12.22 -44.24
CA ILE A 26 0.94 12.61 -42.80
C ILE A 26 0.08 13.86 -42.61
N GLU A 27 -0.81 13.80 -41.65
CA GLU A 27 -1.61 14.95 -41.22
C GLU A 27 -1.32 15.23 -39.74
N THR A 28 -0.92 16.46 -39.43
CA THR A 28 -0.64 16.95 -38.09
C THR A 28 -1.24 18.33 -37.91
N ASP A 29 -2.15 18.49 -36.95
CA ASP A 29 -2.76 19.78 -36.55
C ASP A 29 -3.21 20.63 -37.77
N GLY A 30 -3.91 19.97 -38.71
CA GLY A 30 -4.46 20.59 -39.91
C GLY A 30 -3.45 20.84 -41.04
N ARG A 31 -2.20 20.39 -40.91
CA ARG A 31 -1.20 20.37 -42.00
C ARG A 31 -1.09 19.00 -42.61
N THR A 32 -1.21 18.90 -43.91
CA THR A 32 -1.13 17.63 -44.63
C THR A 32 0.13 17.62 -45.50
N ALA A 33 0.90 16.55 -45.44
CA ALA A 33 2.07 16.28 -46.26
C ALA A 33 1.91 14.93 -46.94
N GLU A 34 1.87 14.96 -48.30
CA GLU A 34 1.77 13.76 -49.12
C GLU A 34 3.10 13.50 -49.87
N LYS A 35 3.44 12.23 -50.00
CA LYS A 35 4.62 11.79 -50.74
C LYS A 35 4.39 10.42 -51.36
N GLN A 36 4.81 10.25 -52.63
CA GLN A 36 4.95 8.94 -53.24
C GLN A 36 6.23 8.27 -52.72
N ILE A 37 6.09 7.06 -52.17
CA ILE A 37 7.22 6.29 -51.68
C ILE A 37 7.15 4.84 -52.14
N ARG A 38 8.30 4.18 -52.21
CA ARG A 38 8.41 2.75 -52.53
C ARG A 38 8.85 2.01 -51.27
N ILE A 39 8.12 0.99 -50.91
CA ILE A 39 8.37 0.21 -49.69
C ILE A 39 8.69 -1.23 -50.09
N ALA A 40 9.93 -1.64 -49.92
CA ALA A 40 10.32 -3.04 -50.08
C ALA A 40 9.91 -3.87 -48.85
N THR A 41 10.40 -3.48 -47.67
CA THR A 41 10.09 -4.17 -46.37
C THR A 41 9.48 -3.19 -45.38
N SER A 42 10.09 -2.07 -45.13
CA SER A 42 9.58 -1.03 -44.25
C SER A 42 10.06 0.35 -44.61
N HIS A 43 9.30 1.37 -44.22
CA HIS A 43 9.66 2.79 -44.37
C HIS A 43 9.32 3.51 -43.06
N THR A 44 10.21 4.38 -42.60
CA THR A 44 10.01 5.18 -41.38
C THR A 44 10.14 6.66 -41.72
N ASP A 45 9.13 7.43 -41.35
CA ASP A 45 9.11 8.87 -41.44
C ASP A 45 9.30 9.50 -40.08
N ALA A 46 10.10 10.54 -39.99
CA ALA A 46 10.05 11.48 -38.87
C ALA A 46 8.82 12.39 -39.05
N ILE A 47 7.97 12.46 -38.06
CA ILE A 47 6.78 13.30 -38.08
C ILE A 47 7.11 14.57 -37.28
N PRO A 48 7.19 15.74 -37.94
CA PRO A 48 7.44 17.00 -37.24
C PRO A 48 6.23 17.34 -36.38
N ALA A 49 6.36 17.15 -35.09
CA ALA A 49 5.36 17.55 -34.13
C ALA A 49 5.83 18.82 -33.41
N VAL A 50 5.09 19.89 -33.53
CA VAL A 50 5.37 21.15 -32.83
C VAL A 50 4.36 21.24 -31.67
N ALA A 51 4.86 21.18 -30.46
CA ALA A 51 4.02 21.41 -29.28
C ALA A 51 3.61 22.89 -29.27
N GLY A 52 2.30 23.14 -29.39
CA GLY A 52 1.68 24.44 -29.19
C GLY A 52 0.99 24.48 -27.80
N ASP A 53 0.09 25.43 -27.62
CA ASP A 53 -0.71 25.57 -26.38
C ASP A 53 -1.88 24.58 -26.28
N ALA A 54 -2.00 23.67 -27.23
CA ALA A 54 -3.04 22.64 -27.23
C ALA A 54 -2.72 21.51 -26.25
N ASP A 55 -3.75 20.86 -25.70
CA ASP A 55 -3.60 19.73 -24.76
C ASP A 55 -3.15 18.43 -25.43
N SER A 56 -3.20 18.35 -26.76
CA SER A 56 -2.78 17.17 -27.52
C SER A 56 -2.44 17.53 -28.98
N ILE A 57 -1.54 16.76 -29.57
CA ILE A 57 -1.23 16.78 -31.01
C ILE A 57 -2.00 15.64 -31.67
N ARG A 58 -2.78 15.93 -32.71
CA ARG A 58 -3.46 14.94 -33.52
C ARG A 58 -2.60 14.55 -34.72
N ILE A 59 -2.27 13.27 -34.86
CA ILE A 59 -1.49 12.72 -35.97
C ILE A 59 -2.36 11.69 -36.70
N VAL A 60 -2.45 11.85 -38.03
CA VAL A 60 -2.95 10.81 -38.93
C VAL A 60 -1.79 10.41 -39.84
N TYR A 61 -1.47 9.14 -39.85
CA TYR A 61 -0.42 8.58 -40.69
C TYR A 61 -1.04 7.47 -41.53
N SER A 62 -1.08 7.65 -42.86
CA SER A 62 -1.82 6.74 -43.73
C SER A 62 -1.11 6.51 -45.08
N LEU A 63 -1.49 5.45 -45.75
CA LEU A 63 -1.07 5.11 -47.08
C LEU A 63 -2.27 4.76 -47.98
N THR A 64 -2.08 5.03 -49.28
CA THR A 64 -3.00 4.57 -50.32
C THR A 64 -2.20 3.97 -51.47
N THR A 65 -2.55 2.76 -51.91
CA THR A 65 -1.95 2.15 -53.12
C THR A 65 -2.63 2.63 -54.40
N PRO A 66 -1.98 2.51 -55.58
CA PRO A 66 -2.64 2.80 -56.85
C PRO A 66 -3.93 2.00 -57.09
N GLY A 67 -4.02 0.81 -56.51
CA GLY A 67 -5.21 -0.04 -56.59
C GLY A 67 -6.34 0.34 -55.63
N GLY A 68 -6.22 1.44 -54.88
CA GLY A 68 -7.24 1.97 -53.99
C GLY A 68 -7.25 1.34 -52.58
N TYR A 69 -6.33 0.44 -52.27
CA TYR A 69 -6.19 -0.03 -50.86
C TYR A 69 -5.69 1.13 -49.99
N PHE A 70 -6.38 1.29 -48.85
CA PHE A 70 -6.08 2.31 -47.84
C PHE A 70 -5.83 1.65 -46.48
N ASP A 71 -4.78 2.12 -45.82
CA ASP A 71 -4.49 1.78 -44.45
C ASP A 71 -3.94 3.00 -43.71
N GLY A 72 -4.15 3.07 -42.39
CA GLY A 72 -3.66 4.20 -41.61
C GLY A 72 -4.03 4.16 -40.15
N GLU A 73 -3.35 4.99 -39.41
CA GLU A 73 -3.53 5.13 -37.97
C GLU A 73 -3.77 6.60 -37.59
N ARG A 74 -4.70 6.84 -36.71
CA ARG A 74 -4.96 8.14 -36.09
C ARG A 74 -4.63 8.06 -34.60
N ARG A 75 -3.77 8.97 -34.12
CA ARG A 75 -3.43 9.10 -32.71
C ARG A 75 -3.60 10.54 -32.23
N ALA A 76 -4.07 10.69 -30.99
CA ALA A 76 -3.94 11.92 -30.21
C ALA A 76 -2.84 11.70 -29.16
N ILE A 77 -1.76 12.48 -29.26
CA ILE A 77 -0.64 12.42 -28.33
C ILE A 77 -0.82 13.56 -27.32
N PRO A 78 -1.00 13.29 -26.04
CA PRO A 78 -1.18 14.36 -25.05
C PRO A 78 0.11 15.19 -24.91
N ILE A 79 -0.05 16.51 -24.81
CA ILE A 79 1.05 17.44 -24.53
C ILE A 79 1.03 17.71 -23.03
N TYR A 80 2.11 17.37 -22.36
CA TYR A 80 2.32 17.74 -20.98
C TYR A 80 3.18 18.98 -20.89
N LYS A 81 2.78 19.95 -20.08
CA LYS A 81 3.63 21.12 -19.79
C LYS A 81 4.96 20.62 -19.23
N ALA A 82 6.06 21.12 -19.78
CA ALA A 82 7.38 20.81 -19.27
C ALA A 82 7.51 21.41 -17.86
N GLY A 83 7.70 20.56 -16.88
CA GLY A 83 7.86 20.96 -15.49
C GLY A 83 7.65 19.78 -14.55
N ILE A 84 8.10 19.94 -13.34
CA ILE A 84 7.78 19.07 -12.22
C ILE A 84 6.76 19.84 -11.39
N LEU A 85 5.63 19.21 -11.07
CA LEU A 85 4.73 19.73 -10.06
C LEU A 85 5.39 19.51 -8.70
N GLU A 86 5.96 20.55 -8.13
CA GLU A 86 6.45 20.54 -6.75
C GLU A 86 5.32 20.96 -5.83
N THR A 87 5.06 20.14 -4.82
CA THR A 87 4.10 20.46 -3.78
C THR A 87 4.87 20.85 -2.53
N HIS A 88 4.75 22.09 -2.13
CA HIS A 88 5.25 22.59 -0.85
C HIS A 88 4.12 22.52 0.18
N GLY A 89 4.36 21.85 1.30
CA GLY A 89 3.30 21.67 2.28
C GLY A 89 3.81 21.44 3.68
N GLU A 90 2.96 21.81 4.64
CA GLU A 90 3.15 21.53 6.06
C GLU A 90 2.11 20.51 6.51
N PHE A 91 2.56 19.55 7.30
CA PHE A 91 1.72 18.59 7.98
C PHE A 91 1.84 18.80 9.48
N ALA A 92 0.73 18.78 10.18
CA ALA A 92 0.72 18.84 11.63
C ALA A 92 -0.36 17.92 12.21
N VAL A 93 -0.03 17.27 13.32
CA VAL A 93 -1.04 16.61 14.16
C VAL A 93 -1.43 17.60 15.25
N LEU A 94 -2.65 18.10 15.17
CA LEU A 94 -3.19 19.02 16.14
C LEU A 94 -3.83 18.25 17.28
N ASN A 95 -3.07 18.10 18.38
CA ASN A 95 -3.54 17.49 19.62
C ASN A 95 -4.10 18.59 20.54
N ASP A 96 -5.11 18.27 21.31
CA ASP A 96 -5.74 19.18 22.26
C ASP A 96 -6.11 20.57 21.65
N THR A 97 -6.10 21.62 22.44
CA THR A 97 -6.32 22.98 21.92
C THR A 97 -5.00 23.54 21.39
N THR A 98 -4.85 23.53 20.07
CA THR A 98 -3.64 23.97 19.37
C THR A 98 -3.98 25.10 18.41
N ALA A 99 -3.07 26.07 18.28
CA ALA A 99 -3.18 27.14 17.29
C ALA A 99 -1.95 27.11 16.37
N LEU A 100 -2.18 27.17 15.06
CA LEU A 100 -1.14 27.30 14.04
C LEU A 100 -1.32 28.62 13.31
N ARG A 101 -0.21 29.21 12.84
CA ARG A 101 -0.19 30.35 11.93
C ARG A 101 0.84 30.09 10.86
N PHE A 102 0.49 30.32 9.62
CA PHE A 102 1.40 30.22 8.50
C PHE A 102 0.97 31.18 7.39
N THR A 103 1.95 31.65 6.62
CA THR A 103 1.70 32.54 5.49
C THR A 103 2.06 31.79 4.21
N PRO A 104 1.07 31.46 3.36
CA PRO A 104 1.33 30.82 2.07
C PRO A 104 2.18 31.71 1.17
N ASP A 105 3.08 31.09 0.39
CA ASP A 105 3.93 31.83 -0.56
C ASP A 105 3.09 32.37 -1.72
N PRO A 106 3.06 33.71 -1.94
CA PRO A 106 2.32 34.29 -3.06
C PRO A 106 2.75 33.75 -4.43
N ALA A 107 4.00 33.30 -4.57
CA ALA A 107 4.54 32.81 -5.83
C ALA A 107 4.05 31.41 -6.22
N LEU A 108 3.55 30.61 -5.24
CA LEU A 108 3.15 29.23 -5.45
C LEU A 108 1.64 29.05 -5.72
N GLY A 109 0.86 30.14 -5.74
CA GLY A 109 -0.57 30.10 -6.03
C GLY A 109 -1.43 29.81 -4.79
N THR A 110 -2.61 29.23 -4.99
CA THR A 110 -3.56 28.97 -3.90
C THR A 110 -3.07 27.85 -2.98
N VAL A 111 -3.33 27.99 -1.67
CA VAL A 111 -3.07 26.95 -0.70
C VAL A 111 -4.31 26.07 -0.50
N THR A 112 -4.12 24.78 -0.55
CA THR A 112 -5.16 23.80 -0.19
C THR A 112 -4.91 23.31 1.23
N ILE A 113 -5.91 23.48 2.10
CA ILE A 113 -5.94 22.89 3.44
C ILE A 113 -6.79 21.64 3.40
N HIS A 114 -6.21 20.53 3.85
CA HIS A 114 -6.91 19.29 4.11
C HIS A 114 -6.77 18.93 5.58
N ALA A 115 -7.90 18.61 6.22
CA ALA A 115 -7.92 18.23 7.62
C ALA A 115 -8.84 17.03 7.85
N GLU A 116 -8.33 16.04 8.55
CA GLU A 116 -9.07 14.86 9.00
C GLU A 116 -9.10 14.87 10.53
N ALA A 117 -10.29 14.90 11.13
CA ALA A 117 -10.44 14.73 12.56
C ALA A 117 -10.58 13.25 12.85
N SER A 118 -9.65 12.77 13.67
CA SER A 118 -9.62 11.39 14.14
C SER A 118 -9.06 10.38 13.14
N ALA A 119 -8.01 9.73 13.57
CA ALA A 119 -7.52 8.52 12.93
C ALA A 119 -8.61 7.44 12.80
N ILE A 120 -9.60 7.44 13.69
CA ILE A 120 -10.73 6.52 13.65
C ILE A 120 -11.57 6.71 12.38
N GLN A 121 -11.82 7.96 11.97
CA GLN A 121 -12.53 8.21 10.72
C GLN A 121 -11.70 7.73 9.52
N ALA A 122 -10.39 7.99 9.52
CA ALA A 122 -9.50 7.48 8.48
C ALA A 122 -9.49 5.95 8.42
N PHE A 123 -9.55 5.26 9.58
CA PHE A 123 -9.71 3.81 9.63
C PHE A 123 -11.07 3.34 9.13
N LEU A 124 -12.16 4.02 9.49
CA LEU A 124 -13.51 3.67 9.00
C LEU A 124 -13.64 3.86 7.48
N ASP A 125 -13.04 4.91 6.95
CA ASP A 125 -13.00 5.16 5.50
C ASP A 125 -12.21 4.05 4.79
N GLU A 126 -11.06 3.66 5.33
CA GLU A 126 -10.25 2.58 4.77
C GLU A 126 -10.92 1.21 4.87
N ILE A 127 -11.59 0.93 5.99
CA ILE A 127 -12.44 -0.26 6.15
C ILE A 127 -13.53 -0.26 5.07
N GLY A 128 -14.14 0.89 4.80
CA GLY A 128 -15.10 1.06 3.71
C GLY A 128 -14.49 0.77 2.33
N ASN A 129 -13.29 1.26 2.05
CA ASN A 129 -12.57 1.02 0.81
C ASN A 129 -12.24 -0.47 0.62
N ILE A 130 -11.75 -1.15 1.68
CA ILE A 130 -11.48 -2.60 1.65
C ILE A 130 -12.79 -3.36 1.41
N ASP A 131 -13.86 -2.99 2.10
CA ASP A 131 -15.16 -3.66 2.01
C ASP A 131 -15.81 -3.52 0.63
N LEU A 132 -15.67 -2.38 -0.02
CA LEU A 132 -16.20 -2.10 -1.36
C LEU A 132 -15.32 -2.65 -2.49
N TYR A 133 -14.11 -3.12 -2.21
CA TYR A 133 -13.22 -3.65 -3.24
C TYR A 133 -13.87 -4.83 -3.97
N PRO A 134 -13.95 -4.82 -5.33
CA PRO A 134 -14.85 -5.72 -6.05
C PRO A 134 -14.39 -7.17 -6.13
N HIS A 135 -13.10 -7.43 -6.00
CA HIS A 135 -12.55 -8.78 -6.16
C HIS A 135 -12.58 -9.57 -4.84
N LEU A 136 -12.58 -10.91 -4.96
CA LEU A 136 -12.75 -11.86 -3.85
C LEU A 136 -11.74 -13.01 -3.95
N CYS A 137 -10.44 -12.74 -4.14
CA CYS A 137 -9.43 -13.75 -3.88
C CYS A 137 -9.27 -13.99 -2.36
N ASN A 138 -8.62 -15.05 -1.96
CA ASN A 138 -8.50 -15.41 -0.55
C ASN A 138 -7.82 -14.33 0.30
N GLU A 139 -6.82 -13.61 -0.25
CA GLU A 139 -6.22 -12.45 0.41
C GLU A 139 -7.27 -11.36 0.67
N GLN A 140 -8.04 -11.00 -0.36
CA GLN A 140 -9.04 -9.92 -0.25
C GLN A 140 -10.21 -10.30 0.64
N ILE A 141 -10.63 -11.56 0.64
CA ILE A 141 -11.66 -12.05 1.57
C ILE A 141 -11.14 -11.94 3.00
N ALA A 142 -9.90 -12.38 3.28
CA ALA A 142 -9.29 -12.28 4.60
C ALA A 142 -9.14 -10.81 5.04
N SER A 143 -8.69 -9.93 4.15
CA SER A 143 -8.59 -8.49 4.41
C SER A 143 -9.95 -7.86 4.73
N LYS A 144 -11.02 -8.25 4.02
CA LYS A 144 -12.41 -7.82 4.32
C LYS A 144 -12.89 -8.30 5.68
N VAL A 145 -12.61 -9.56 6.05
CA VAL A 145 -12.94 -10.09 7.37
C VAL A 145 -12.26 -9.25 8.45
N LYS A 146 -10.93 -9.07 8.38
CA LYS A 146 -10.16 -8.27 9.34
C LYS A 146 -10.68 -6.82 9.44
N ALA A 147 -10.99 -6.19 8.31
CA ALA A 147 -11.55 -4.84 8.26
C ALA A 147 -12.93 -4.77 8.95
N LEU A 148 -13.83 -5.72 8.68
CA LEU A 148 -15.15 -5.77 9.30
C LEU A 148 -15.07 -6.05 10.81
N LEU A 149 -14.16 -6.92 11.27
CA LEU A 149 -13.91 -7.14 12.69
C LEU A 149 -13.38 -5.88 13.37
N SER A 150 -12.49 -5.15 12.71
CA SER A 150 -12.01 -3.84 13.18
C SER A 150 -13.15 -2.83 13.30
N LYS A 151 -14.06 -2.79 12.32
CA LYS A 151 -15.28 -1.97 12.37
C LYS A 151 -16.19 -2.36 13.55
N LYS A 152 -16.36 -3.67 13.80
CA LYS A 152 -17.13 -4.18 14.92
C LYS A 152 -16.56 -3.70 16.25
N ARG A 153 -15.24 -3.75 16.44
CA ARG A 153 -14.54 -3.23 17.63
C ARG A 153 -14.75 -1.74 17.81
N ILE A 154 -14.56 -0.94 16.76
CA ILE A 154 -14.84 0.50 16.79
C ILE A 154 -16.30 0.74 17.20
N TYR A 155 -17.26 0.06 16.57
CA TYR A 155 -18.68 0.26 16.85
C TYR A 155 -19.04 -0.10 18.30
N SER A 156 -18.47 -1.18 18.83
CA SER A 156 -18.65 -1.59 20.22
C SER A 156 -18.19 -0.50 21.19
N LEU A 157 -17.02 0.11 20.95
CA LEU A 157 -16.49 1.18 21.81
C LEU A 157 -17.39 2.43 21.84
N PHE A 158 -18.08 2.71 20.72
CA PHE A 158 -19.02 3.83 20.61
C PHE A 158 -20.47 3.45 20.93
N GLY A 159 -20.73 2.25 21.47
CA GLY A 159 -22.07 1.77 21.74
C GLY A 159 -22.95 1.66 20.48
N ARG A 160 -22.35 1.56 19.29
CA ARG A 160 -23.05 1.43 18.01
C ARG A 160 -23.28 -0.03 17.69
N LYS A 161 -24.47 -0.35 17.15
CA LYS A 161 -24.77 -1.72 16.70
C LYS A 161 -24.03 -2.03 15.41
N PHE A 162 -23.26 -3.12 15.40
CA PHE A 162 -22.70 -3.71 14.20
C PHE A 162 -23.79 -4.48 13.43
N LYS A 163 -23.85 -4.32 12.11
CA LYS A 163 -24.93 -4.89 11.27
C LYS A 163 -24.43 -5.87 10.22
N ASP A 164 -23.10 -6.08 10.14
CA ASP A 164 -22.47 -6.84 9.06
C ASP A 164 -22.10 -8.27 9.49
N ASP A 165 -22.70 -8.83 10.59
CA ASP A 165 -22.40 -10.18 11.09
C ASP A 165 -22.64 -11.28 10.05
N ASP A 166 -23.75 -11.20 9.27
CA ASP A 166 -24.04 -12.14 8.20
C ASP A 166 -23.00 -12.09 7.08
N LYS A 167 -22.51 -10.88 6.77
CA LYS A 167 -21.47 -10.69 5.78
C LYS A 167 -20.15 -11.33 6.22
N VAL A 168 -19.74 -11.11 7.48
CA VAL A 168 -18.57 -11.78 8.06
C VAL A 168 -18.71 -13.29 7.96
N THR A 169 -19.84 -13.85 8.41
CA THR A 169 -20.11 -15.29 8.38
C THR A 169 -20.01 -15.86 6.95
N ASN A 170 -20.54 -15.14 5.95
CA ASN A 170 -20.47 -15.57 4.54
C ASN A 170 -19.01 -15.52 4.00
N LEU A 171 -18.21 -14.53 4.38
CA LEU A 171 -16.82 -14.45 3.98
C LEU A 171 -15.98 -15.56 4.62
N LEU A 172 -16.20 -15.86 5.92
CA LEU A 172 -15.55 -16.98 6.63
C LEU A 172 -15.86 -18.32 5.97
N ARG A 173 -17.13 -18.56 5.62
CA ARG A 173 -17.54 -19.80 4.90
C ARG A 173 -16.81 -19.94 3.56
N LYS A 174 -16.62 -18.84 2.81
CA LYS A 174 -15.86 -18.86 1.56
C LYS A 174 -14.38 -19.21 1.80
N LEU A 175 -13.74 -18.63 2.82
CA LEU A 175 -12.34 -18.96 3.16
C LEU A 175 -12.19 -20.45 3.50
N THR A 176 -13.08 -20.99 4.34
CA THR A 176 -13.04 -22.42 4.70
C THR A 176 -13.28 -23.32 3.48
N ALA A 177 -14.20 -22.96 2.59
CA ALA A 177 -14.46 -23.72 1.37
C ALA A 177 -13.27 -23.68 0.38
N ASN A 178 -12.46 -22.63 0.40
CA ASN A 178 -11.30 -22.44 -0.48
C ASN A 178 -10.01 -23.08 0.07
N GLN A 179 -10.05 -23.70 1.26
CA GLN A 179 -8.89 -24.40 1.82
C GLN A 179 -8.48 -25.54 0.91
N ASN A 180 -7.18 -25.63 0.57
CA ASN A 180 -6.66 -26.69 -0.27
C ASN A 180 -6.43 -28.00 0.50
N ASP A 181 -6.05 -29.08 -0.21
CA ASP A 181 -5.81 -30.39 0.40
C ASP A 181 -4.62 -30.37 1.37
N GLY A 182 -3.65 -29.45 1.18
CA GLY A 182 -2.54 -29.19 2.08
C GLY A 182 -2.92 -28.35 3.32
N LYS A 183 -4.21 -28.10 3.56
CA LYS A 183 -4.76 -27.32 4.66
C LYS A 183 -4.34 -25.84 4.68
N LEU A 184 -3.89 -25.31 3.53
CA LEU A 184 -3.44 -23.93 3.37
C LEU A 184 -4.25 -23.24 2.24
N TRP A 185 -3.87 -22.02 1.89
CA TRP A 185 -4.56 -21.22 0.87
C TRP A 185 -3.60 -20.64 -0.16
N GLY A 186 -4.08 -20.49 -1.39
CA GLY A 186 -3.48 -19.71 -2.45
C GLY A 186 -4.37 -18.54 -2.84
N TRP A 187 -4.25 -18.03 -4.07
CA TRP A 187 -4.96 -16.84 -4.52
C TRP A 187 -6.49 -17.05 -4.66
N TRP A 188 -6.93 -18.09 -5.37
CA TRP A 188 -8.35 -18.19 -5.79
C TRP A 188 -9.07 -19.44 -5.33
N ASN A 189 -8.40 -20.58 -5.34
CA ASN A 189 -9.01 -21.87 -5.06
C ASN A 189 -7.98 -22.87 -4.53
N ARG A 190 -8.31 -24.15 -4.59
CA ARG A 190 -7.55 -25.24 -3.99
C ARG A 190 -6.27 -25.66 -4.73
N GLU A 191 -5.86 -24.98 -5.80
CA GLU A 191 -4.79 -25.48 -6.68
C GLU A 191 -3.38 -25.12 -6.24
N GLN A 192 -3.21 -23.99 -5.54
CA GLN A 192 -1.89 -23.48 -5.16
C GLN A 192 -1.84 -23.07 -3.68
N THR A 193 -0.65 -23.11 -3.12
CA THR A 193 -0.38 -22.61 -1.76
C THR A 193 0.54 -21.42 -1.82
N GLU A 194 0.10 -20.31 -1.21
CA GLU A 194 0.90 -19.12 -0.94
C GLU A 194 0.96 -18.90 0.58
N LEU A 195 2.15 -19.00 1.17
CA LEU A 195 2.29 -18.95 2.63
C LEU A 195 1.83 -17.62 3.22
N TRP A 196 2.12 -16.49 2.57
CA TRP A 196 1.71 -15.19 3.05
C TRP A 196 0.18 -14.99 2.98
N ILE A 197 -0.49 -15.57 1.94
CA ILE A 197 -1.96 -15.58 1.87
C ILE A 197 -2.53 -16.50 2.95
N SER A 198 -1.95 -17.68 3.13
CA SER A 198 -2.33 -18.61 4.19
C SER A 198 -2.20 -17.96 5.56
N GLN A 199 -1.14 -17.20 5.81
CA GLN A 199 -0.96 -16.42 7.03
C GLN A 199 -2.09 -15.41 7.22
N GLN A 200 -2.40 -14.60 6.20
CA GLN A 200 -3.47 -13.61 6.23
C GLN A 200 -4.82 -14.26 6.52
N VAL A 201 -5.10 -15.40 5.90
CA VAL A 201 -6.36 -16.14 6.09
C VAL A 201 -6.46 -16.74 7.50
N VAL A 202 -5.40 -17.43 7.97
CA VAL A 202 -5.40 -18.04 9.31
C VAL A 202 -5.57 -16.96 10.38
N GLU A 203 -4.86 -15.84 10.26
CA GLU A 203 -5.03 -14.72 11.17
C GLU A 203 -6.47 -14.19 11.17
N ALA A 204 -7.09 -14.01 9.99
CA ALA A 204 -8.48 -13.56 9.90
C ALA A 204 -9.48 -14.56 10.53
N LEU A 205 -9.24 -15.87 10.37
CA LEU A 205 -10.07 -16.89 10.99
C LEU A 205 -9.94 -16.91 12.52
N LEU A 206 -8.70 -16.82 13.05
CA LEU A 206 -8.44 -16.76 14.49
C LEU A 206 -9.01 -15.49 15.13
N ASP A 207 -8.87 -14.34 14.46
CA ASP A 207 -9.46 -13.08 14.93
C ASP A 207 -10.98 -13.16 14.96
N ALA A 208 -11.59 -13.82 13.96
CA ALA A 208 -13.03 -14.02 13.92
C ALA A 208 -13.51 -14.94 15.08
N GLU A 209 -12.76 -15.99 15.41
CA GLU A 209 -13.07 -16.85 16.59
C GLU A 209 -13.02 -16.06 17.90
N THR A 210 -12.05 -15.15 18.03
CA THR A 210 -11.95 -14.26 19.21
C THR A 210 -13.17 -13.34 19.33
N GLU A 211 -13.77 -12.94 18.21
CA GLU A 211 -15.00 -12.13 18.14
C GLU A 211 -16.29 -12.97 18.19
N GLY A 212 -16.18 -14.29 18.46
CA GLY A 212 -17.30 -15.19 18.67
C GLY A 212 -17.89 -15.85 17.42
N TYR A 213 -17.24 -15.72 16.25
CA TYR A 213 -17.68 -16.40 15.03
C TYR A 213 -17.19 -17.85 14.97
N LYS A 214 -18.00 -18.72 14.37
CA LYS A 214 -17.62 -20.10 14.06
C LYS A 214 -16.93 -20.15 12.70
N THR A 215 -15.67 -20.57 12.67
CA THR A 215 -14.87 -20.63 11.43
C THR A 215 -14.82 -22.02 10.81
N GLY A 216 -15.02 -23.07 11.61
CA GLY A 216 -14.83 -24.45 11.16
C GLY A 216 -13.36 -24.82 10.90
N LEU A 217 -12.41 -24.05 11.46
CA LEU A 217 -10.98 -24.30 11.30
C LEU A 217 -10.56 -25.58 12.06
N ASP A 218 -10.05 -26.56 11.31
CA ASP A 218 -9.39 -27.73 11.90
C ASP A 218 -7.97 -27.36 12.33
N ARG A 219 -7.83 -26.92 13.58
CA ARG A 219 -6.56 -26.47 14.16
C ARG A 219 -5.50 -27.56 14.18
N GLN A 220 -5.90 -28.82 14.44
CA GLN A 220 -4.94 -29.93 14.49
C GLN A 220 -4.39 -30.25 13.12
N ALA A 221 -5.26 -30.44 12.12
CA ALA A 221 -4.83 -30.70 10.75
C ALA A 221 -3.98 -29.54 10.18
N LEU A 222 -4.32 -28.30 10.51
CA LEU A 222 -3.52 -27.13 10.11
C LEU A 222 -2.14 -27.14 10.80
N THR A 223 -2.10 -27.42 12.11
CA THR A 223 -0.85 -27.51 12.88
C THR A 223 0.08 -28.57 12.30
N ASP A 224 -0.45 -29.75 12.00
CA ASP A 224 0.31 -30.85 11.40
C ASP A 224 0.88 -30.48 10.01
N ALA A 225 0.08 -29.83 9.19
CA ALA A 225 0.49 -29.35 7.87
C ALA A 225 1.61 -28.29 7.96
N LEU A 226 1.47 -27.32 8.89
CA LEU A 226 2.46 -26.27 9.11
C LEU A 226 3.78 -26.84 9.65
N LEU A 227 3.71 -27.78 10.61
CA LEU A 227 4.88 -28.43 11.20
C LEU A 227 5.62 -29.29 10.17
N ALA A 228 4.90 -30.07 9.38
CA ALA A 228 5.47 -30.81 8.24
C ALA A 228 6.11 -29.86 7.22
N GLY A 229 5.45 -28.74 6.93
CA GLY A 229 5.97 -27.69 6.05
C GLY A 229 7.25 -27.05 6.57
N LEU A 230 7.32 -26.78 7.87
CA LEU A 230 8.50 -26.23 8.56
C LEU A 230 9.69 -27.20 8.46
N ASN A 231 9.51 -28.42 8.89
CA ASN A 231 10.57 -29.44 8.90
C ASN A 231 11.10 -29.74 7.48
N ARG A 232 10.24 -29.77 6.47
CA ARG A 232 10.64 -30.00 5.08
C ARG A 232 11.49 -28.87 4.51
N ARG A 233 11.27 -27.62 4.95
CA ARG A 233 11.99 -26.44 4.43
C ARG A 233 13.32 -26.16 5.13
N MET A 234 13.49 -26.61 6.36
CA MET A 234 14.70 -26.34 7.15
C MET A 234 16.01 -26.70 6.44
N PRO A 235 16.20 -27.92 5.85
CA PRO A 235 17.47 -28.28 5.24
C PRO A 235 17.88 -27.34 4.10
N ALA A 236 16.91 -26.88 3.30
CA ALA A 236 17.18 -26.01 2.17
C ALA A 236 17.34 -24.54 2.56
N ALA A 237 16.89 -24.15 3.75
CA ALA A 237 17.00 -22.78 4.23
C ALA A 237 18.40 -22.45 4.76
N ALA A 238 19.16 -23.46 5.20
CA ALA A 238 20.51 -23.28 5.74
C ALA A 238 21.50 -22.67 4.71
N SER A 239 21.23 -22.84 3.42
CA SER A 239 22.06 -22.32 2.30
C SER A 239 21.40 -21.16 1.55
N ASP A 240 20.27 -20.63 2.04
CA ASP A 240 19.55 -19.55 1.36
C ASP A 240 20.22 -18.20 1.57
N THR A 241 20.74 -17.61 0.49
CA THR A 241 21.36 -16.28 0.48
C THR A 241 20.37 -15.15 0.18
N THR A 242 19.13 -15.48 -0.25
CA THR A 242 18.11 -14.50 -0.63
C THR A 242 17.26 -14.04 0.56
N GLY A 243 17.23 -14.82 1.63
CA GLY A 243 16.37 -14.62 2.80
C GLY A 243 14.92 -15.00 2.58
N MET A 244 14.56 -15.49 1.40
CA MET A 244 13.17 -15.84 1.08
C MET A 244 12.73 -17.06 1.90
N ARG A 245 13.55 -18.11 1.96
CA ARG A 245 13.27 -19.32 2.75
C ARG A 245 13.25 -19.04 4.25
N LYS A 246 14.12 -18.14 4.72
CA LYS A 246 14.07 -17.68 6.11
C LYS A 246 12.72 -17.03 6.44
N ASN A 247 12.19 -16.19 5.56
CA ASN A 247 10.86 -15.61 5.72
C ASN A 247 9.74 -16.65 5.78
N GLU A 248 9.82 -17.70 4.95
CA GLU A 248 8.86 -18.81 5.01
C GLU A 248 8.89 -19.52 6.36
N LEU A 249 10.08 -19.81 6.91
CA LEU A 249 10.21 -20.42 8.24
C LEU A 249 9.66 -19.54 9.34
N LEU A 250 9.96 -18.23 9.29
CA LEU A 250 9.41 -17.23 10.24
C LEU A 250 7.89 -17.18 10.19
N SER A 251 7.30 -17.25 8.98
CA SER A 251 5.84 -17.29 8.82
C SER A 251 5.25 -18.56 9.43
N LEU A 252 5.85 -19.72 9.16
CA LEU A 252 5.37 -21.01 9.68
C LEU A 252 5.44 -21.08 11.21
N VAL A 253 6.55 -20.65 11.81
CA VAL A 253 6.70 -20.62 13.28
C VAL A 253 5.70 -19.62 13.90
N GLY A 254 5.54 -18.45 13.28
CA GLY A 254 4.56 -17.46 13.74
C GLY A 254 3.11 -17.97 13.70
N LEU A 255 2.73 -18.73 12.67
CA LEU A 255 1.41 -19.37 12.59
C LEU A 255 1.23 -20.47 13.60
N LEU A 256 2.22 -21.35 13.79
CA LEU A 256 2.19 -22.40 14.80
C LEU A 256 2.00 -21.82 16.19
N ARG A 257 2.68 -20.70 16.50
CA ARG A 257 2.47 -19.97 17.76
C ARG A 257 1.05 -19.44 17.92
N LYS A 258 0.49 -18.84 16.89
CA LYS A 258 -0.89 -18.30 16.91
C LYS A 258 -1.95 -19.40 17.09
N LEU A 259 -1.63 -20.62 16.66
CA LEU A 259 -2.46 -21.81 16.87
C LEU A 259 -2.26 -22.46 18.24
N ASP A 260 -1.40 -21.91 19.09
CA ASP A 260 -1.00 -22.48 20.38
C ASP A 260 -0.44 -23.91 20.25
N ALA A 261 0.25 -24.17 19.13
CA ALA A 261 0.84 -25.48 18.84
C ALA A 261 1.91 -25.84 19.89
N ARG A 262 1.85 -27.07 20.41
CA ARG A 262 2.83 -27.60 21.38
C ARG A 262 4.02 -28.20 20.64
N ILE A 263 5.04 -27.37 20.38
CA ILE A 263 6.27 -27.76 19.68
C ILE A 263 7.49 -27.24 20.43
N ASP A 264 8.67 -27.74 20.09
CA ASP A 264 9.96 -27.26 20.63
C ASP A 264 10.36 -25.93 19.97
N TYR A 265 9.74 -24.82 20.41
CA TYR A 265 10.04 -23.48 19.90
C TYR A 265 11.52 -23.10 20.05
N PRO A 266 12.22 -23.36 21.18
CA PRO A 266 13.64 -23.03 21.33
C PRO A 266 14.50 -23.62 20.18
N ARG A 267 14.27 -24.86 19.82
CA ARG A 267 14.98 -25.53 18.71
C ARG A 267 14.77 -24.80 17.36
N TYR A 268 13.52 -24.49 17.05
CA TYR A 268 13.19 -23.81 15.77
C TYR A 268 13.71 -22.38 15.75
N CYS A 269 13.60 -21.64 16.86
CA CYS A 269 14.13 -20.29 16.98
C CYS A 269 15.63 -20.25 16.85
N ALA A 270 16.37 -21.15 17.50
CA ALA A 270 17.82 -21.25 17.40
C ALA A 270 18.27 -21.54 15.96
N PHE A 271 17.59 -22.48 15.28
CA PHE A 271 17.88 -22.78 13.89
C PHE A 271 17.63 -21.58 12.97
N ILE A 272 16.48 -20.92 13.07
CA ILE A 272 16.14 -19.75 12.24
C ILE A 272 17.08 -18.59 12.52
N ALA A 273 17.45 -18.35 13.78
CA ALA A 273 18.38 -17.30 14.17
C ALA A 273 19.81 -17.55 13.63
N SER A 274 20.21 -18.82 13.43
CA SER A 274 21.51 -19.17 12.85
C SER A 274 21.62 -18.89 11.35
N ILE A 275 20.48 -18.73 10.65
CA ILE A 275 20.47 -18.39 9.21
C ILE A 275 20.75 -16.88 9.08
N PRO A 276 21.71 -16.46 8.22
CA PRO A 276 22.00 -15.06 7.99
C PRO A 276 20.77 -14.25 7.54
N ASP A 277 20.69 -12.99 8.00
CA ASP A 277 19.66 -12.05 7.56
C ASP A 277 20.05 -11.44 6.22
N ALA A 278 19.44 -11.87 5.14
CA ALA A 278 19.66 -11.32 3.81
C ALA A 278 18.96 -9.97 3.56
N THR A 279 17.95 -9.64 4.38
CA THR A 279 17.15 -8.42 4.24
C THR A 279 16.86 -7.81 5.60
N LEU A 280 16.51 -6.52 5.60
CA LEU A 280 16.01 -5.86 6.81
C LEU A 280 14.75 -6.55 7.36
N GLY A 281 13.87 -7.00 6.46
CA GLY A 281 12.68 -7.76 6.85
C GLY A 281 13.02 -9.05 7.61
N ASN A 282 14.04 -9.81 7.16
CA ASN A 282 14.52 -11.00 7.90
C ASN A 282 14.94 -10.61 9.31
N ARG A 283 15.76 -9.57 9.44
CA ARG A 283 16.28 -9.11 10.73
C ARG A 283 15.18 -8.71 11.69
N LEU A 284 14.21 -7.92 11.22
CA LEU A 284 13.07 -7.48 12.03
C LEU A 284 12.18 -8.66 12.45
N ARG A 285 11.82 -9.53 11.52
CA ARG A 285 10.96 -10.68 11.82
C ARG A 285 11.66 -11.70 12.73
N THR A 286 12.98 -11.89 12.58
CA THR A 286 13.78 -12.71 13.51
C THR A 286 13.75 -12.09 14.91
N ALA A 287 13.94 -10.77 15.02
CA ALA A 287 13.86 -10.08 16.30
C ALA A 287 12.47 -10.20 16.95
N GLU A 288 11.38 -10.06 16.18
CA GLU A 288 10.02 -10.25 16.65
C GLU A 288 9.78 -11.68 17.14
N MET A 289 10.23 -12.69 16.39
CA MET A 289 10.15 -14.09 16.78
C MET A 289 10.89 -14.35 18.11
N LEU A 290 12.12 -13.86 18.23
CA LEU A 290 12.92 -14.02 19.46
C LEU A 290 12.28 -13.32 20.65
N GLN A 291 11.77 -12.09 20.46
CA GLN A 291 11.07 -11.37 21.51
C GLN A 291 9.87 -12.16 22.07
N GLN A 292 9.17 -12.88 21.21
CA GLN A 292 7.96 -13.59 21.56
C GLN A 292 8.19 -15.01 22.12
N LEU A 293 9.24 -15.69 21.67
CA LEU A 293 9.47 -17.12 21.91
C LEU A 293 10.79 -17.46 22.61
N ALA A 294 11.78 -16.57 22.56
CA ALA A 294 13.10 -16.75 23.15
C ALA A 294 13.71 -15.39 23.51
N PRO A 295 13.13 -14.64 24.49
CA PRO A 295 13.46 -13.24 24.74
C PRO A 295 14.93 -13.01 25.13
N ASP A 296 15.62 -13.98 25.71
CA ASP A 296 17.04 -13.87 26.08
C ASP A 296 17.97 -13.65 24.86
N GLY A 297 17.54 -14.03 23.65
CA GLY A 297 18.26 -13.83 22.40
C GLY A 297 17.87 -12.58 21.61
N MET A 298 17.00 -11.74 22.16
CA MET A 298 16.44 -10.61 21.44
C MET A 298 17.46 -9.45 21.32
N PRO A 299 17.65 -8.84 20.12
CA PRO A 299 18.40 -7.61 19.97
C PRO A 299 17.79 -6.45 20.77
N ALA A 300 18.62 -5.60 21.34
CA ALA A 300 18.15 -4.41 22.06
C ALA A 300 17.27 -3.52 21.14
N ALA A 301 16.16 -3.01 21.66
CA ALA A 301 15.24 -2.15 20.90
C ALA A 301 15.94 -0.93 20.26
N ASP A 302 16.97 -0.38 20.91
CA ASP A 302 17.77 0.73 20.37
C ASP A 302 18.55 0.35 19.12
N SER A 303 19.00 -0.89 18.99
CA SER A 303 19.67 -1.37 17.77
C SER A 303 18.71 -1.42 16.57
N LEU A 304 17.43 -1.64 16.81
CA LEU A 304 16.40 -1.58 15.77
C LEU A 304 16.06 -0.14 15.39
N LEU A 305 16.03 0.77 16.35
CA LEU A 305 15.83 2.19 16.09
C LEU A 305 16.96 2.80 15.26
N ALA A 306 18.19 2.33 15.43
CA ALA A 306 19.33 2.75 14.61
C ALA A 306 19.19 2.41 13.12
N LEU A 307 18.33 1.43 12.77
CA LEU A 307 18.03 1.05 11.40
C LEU A 307 16.90 1.87 10.77
N ALA A 308 16.19 2.67 11.55
CA ALA A 308 15.08 3.47 11.07
C ALA A 308 15.52 4.53 10.04
N SER A 309 14.67 4.74 9.06
CA SER A 309 14.71 5.89 8.17
C SER A 309 13.75 6.97 8.68
N ARG A 310 13.95 8.20 8.22
CA ARG A 310 13.06 9.32 8.57
C ARG A 310 12.47 9.92 7.32
N THR A 311 11.19 10.31 7.40
CA THR A 311 10.56 11.15 6.39
C THR A 311 11.04 12.61 6.54
N MET A 312 10.71 13.46 5.59
CA MET A 312 10.96 14.91 5.71
C MET A 312 10.24 15.52 6.92
N MET A 313 9.11 14.94 7.34
CA MET A 313 8.33 15.34 8.50
C MET A 313 8.83 14.74 9.83
N GLY A 314 9.91 13.96 9.79
CA GLY A 314 10.52 13.35 10.98
C GLY A 314 9.86 12.05 11.43
N SER A 315 8.88 11.52 10.68
CA SER A 315 8.27 10.23 10.96
C SER A 315 9.23 9.08 10.74
N LEU A 316 9.06 7.98 11.47
CA LEU A 316 9.96 6.83 11.45
C LEU A 316 9.39 5.70 10.60
N TYR A 317 10.24 5.09 9.77
CA TYR A 317 9.90 3.90 9.00
C TYR A 317 11.13 3.02 8.72
N TRP A 318 10.91 1.78 8.32
CA TRP A 318 11.99 0.81 8.04
C TRP A 318 11.96 0.39 6.58
N ARG A 319 12.99 0.80 5.87
CA ARG A 319 13.16 0.52 4.45
C ARG A 319 14.43 -0.27 4.21
N ASP A 320 14.33 -1.31 3.39
CA ASP A 320 15.50 -2.02 2.90
C ASP A 320 16.30 -1.09 1.96
N LYS A 321 17.54 -0.79 2.34
CA LYS A 321 18.43 0.09 1.56
C LYS A 321 19.17 -0.64 0.45
N THR A 322 19.13 -1.97 0.44
CA THR A 322 19.78 -2.78 -0.58
C THR A 322 18.98 -2.66 -1.87
N PRO A 323 19.59 -2.20 -2.98
CA PRO A 323 18.90 -2.20 -4.27
C PRO A 323 18.54 -3.65 -4.63
N ARG A 324 17.26 -3.94 -4.70
CA ARG A 324 16.79 -5.21 -5.28
C ARG A 324 16.74 -5.04 -6.78
N GLU A 325 17.27 -6.00 -7.52
CA GLU A 325 16.94 -6.09 -8.93
C GLU A 325 15.42 -6.06 -9.10
N PRO A 326 14.89 -5.32 -10.08
CA PRO A 326 13.46 -5.26 -10.30
C PRO A 326 12.95 -6.63 -10.69
N THR A 327 12.54 -7.42 -9.70
CA THR A 327 11.76 -8.63 -9.95
C THR A 327 10.50 -8.21 -10.71
N PRO A 328 10.11 -8.93 -11.77
CA PRO A 328 8.90 -8.63 -12.51
C PRO A 328 7.75 -8.45 -11.51
N ARG A 329 7.04 -7.32 -11.57
CA ARG A 329 5.99 -6.90 -10.63
C ARG A 329 4.86 -7.91 -10.39
N ARG A 330 4.84 -9.02 -11.12
CA ARG A 330 3.86 -10.10 -10.98
C ARG A 330 3.89 -10.83 -9.64
N PHE A 331 4.99 -10.73 -8.86
CA PHE A 331 5.18 -11.56 -7.67
C PHE A 331 5.88 -10.84 -6.50
N ALA A 332 5.80 -9.51 -6.41
CA ALA A 332 6.27 -8.83 -5.21
C ALA A 332 5.41 -9.30 -4.03
N GLN A 333 6.01 -10.03 -3.10
CA GLN A 333 5.34 -10.49 -1.89
C GLN A 333 5.09 -9.27 -0.99
N PRO A 334 3.84 -8.96 -0.65
CA PRO A 334 3.51 -7.78 0.16
C PRO A 334 4.11 -7.81 1.56
N ASP A 335 4.36 -9.02 2.09
CA ASP A 335 4.99 -9.26 3.40
C ASP A 335 6.49 -8.89 3.46
N MET A 336 7.08 -8.49 2.34
CA MET A 336 8.45 -7.96 2.25
C MET A 336 8.50 -6.45 1.96
N SER A 337 7.41 -5.74 2.17
CA SER A 337 7.29 -4.31 1.90
C SER A 337 7.84 -3.45 3.05
N ASP A 338 8.12 -2.17 2.75
CA ASP A 338 8.49 -1.17 3.77
C ASP A 338 7.37 -0.99 4.81
N VAL A 339 6.12 -1.18 4.40
CA VAL A 339 4.94 -1.17 5.29
C VAL A 339 5.04 -2.31 6.30
N GLU A 340 5.25 -3.55 5.87
CA GLU A 340 5.34 -4.69 6.78
C GLU A 340 6.59 -4.61 7.67
N ASN A 341 7.73 -4.16 7.16
CA ASN A 341 8.92 -3.89 7.96
C ASN A 341 8.63 -2.88 9.07
N THR A 342 7.92 -1.81 8.74
CA THR A 342 7.55 -0.75 9.69
C THR A 342 6.53 -1.24 10.72
N LEU A 343 5.55 -2.04 10.32
CA LEU A 343 4.58 -2.68 11.22
C LEU A 343 5.27 -3.67 12.18
N THR A 344 6.23 -4.46 11.68
CA THR A 344 7.02 -5.37 12.52
C THR A 344 7.83 -4.60 13.56
N ALA A 345 8.53 -3.54 13.15
CA ALA A 345 9.25 -2.66 14.08
C ALA A 345 8.30 -2.02 15.11
N TYR A 346 7.10 -1.59 14.69
CA TYR A 346 6.09 -1.06 15.59
C TYR A 346 5.70 -2.07 16.68
N ARG A 347 5.41 -3.32 16.29
CA ARG A 347 5.04 -4.39 17.24
C ARG A 347 6.15 -4.69 18.23
N ILE A 348 7.41 -4.75 17.77
CA ILE A 348 8.57 -4.95 18.63
C ILE A 348 8.72 -3.82 19.65
N LEU A 349 8.69 -2.57 19.18
CA LEU A 349 8.84 -1.40 20.05
C LEU A 349 7.68 -1.24 21.03
N ARG A 350 6.46 -1.58 20.60
CA ARG A 350 5.28 -1.62 21.48
C ARG A 350 5.46 -2.63 22.61
N ALA A 351 5.89 -3.85 22.30
CA ALA A 351 6.11 -4.90 23.27
C ALA A 351 7.28 -4.59 24.23
N ALA A 352 8.31 -3.87 23.76
CA ALA A 352 9.41 -3.41 24.60
C ALA A 352 8.98 -2.36 25.64
N GLY A 353 7.87 -1.67 25.45
CA GLY A 353 7.36 -0.62 26.33
C GLY A 353 8.19 0.68 26.30
N ASN A 354 7.71 1.71 26.99
CA ASN A 354 8.41 3.01 27.17
C ASN A 354 8.89 3.72 25.90
N ARG A 355 8.21 3.52 24.74
CA ARG A 355 8.57 4.04 23.42
C ARG A 355 7.44 4.90 22.78
N LYS A 356 6.70 5.64 23.60
CA LYS A 356 5.51 6.39 23.15
C LYS A 356 5.82 7.36 22.01
N ALA A 357 6.93 8.08 22.09
CA ALA A 357 7.32 9.08 21.09
C ALA A 357 7.69 8.42 19.75
N GLU A 358 8.40 7.30 19.78
CA GLU A 358 8.78 6.55 18.58
C GLU A 358 7.55 5.91 17.93
N LEU A 359 6.67 5.31 18.72
CA LEU A 359 5.41 4.74 18.24
C LEU A 359 4.51 5.79 17.59
N GLU A 360 4.47 7.01 18.14
CA GLU A 360 3.74 8.13 17.53
C GLU A 360 4.33 8.51 16.17
N LYS A 361 5.67 8.62 16.06
CA LYS A 361 6.34 8.90 14.78
C LYS A 361 6.10 7.81 13.74
N ILE A 362 6.00 6.54 14.16
CA ILE A 362 5.67 5.45 13.24
C ILE A 362 4.20 5.54 12.79
N ARG A 363 3.28 5.83 13.69
CA ARG A 363 1.87 6.05 13.32
C ARG A 363 1.72 7.18 12.31
N ASN A 364 2.41 8.30 12.53
CA ASN A 364 2.40 9.43 11.60
C ASN A 364 2.89 9.02 10.21
N TYR A 365 3.94 8.19 10.11
CA TYR A 365 4.38 7.65 8.83
C TYR A 365 3.24 6.96 8.05
N PHE A 366 2.42 6.14 8.68
CA PHE A 366 1.32 5.49 7.98
C PHE A 366 0.28 6.48 7.48
N PHE A 367 -0.02 7.54 8.23
CA PHE A 367 -0.93 8.58 7.76
C PHE A 367 -0.34 9.42 6.62
N GLU A 368 0.97 9.71 6.63
CA GLU A 368 1.68 10.34 5.51
C GLU A 368 1.64 9.50 4.22
N GLN A 369 1.57 8.17 4.32
CA GLN A 369 1.52 7.27 3.17
C GLN A 369 0.12 7.16 2.52
N ARG A 370 -0.92 7.71 3.14
CA ARG A 370 -2.25 7.73 2.54
C ARG A 370 -2.28 8.68 1.35
N LYS A 371 -2.62 8.14 0.17
CA LYS A 371 -2.78 8.92 -1.06
C LYS A 371 -4.25 8.91 -1.47
N SER A 372 -4.82 10.09 -1.69
CA SER A 372 -6.25 10.24 -2.05
C SER A 372 -7.20 9.55 -1.06
N GLY A 373 -6.84 9.55 0.23
CA GLY A 373 -7.67 8.99 1.31
C GLY A 373 -7.55 7.48 1.53
N SER A 374 -6.63 6.77 0.84
CA SER A 374 -6.42 5.33 1.02
C SER A 374 -4.95 4.93 1.02
N TRP A 375 -4.65 3.75 1.59
CA TRP A 375 -3.36 3.10 1.44
C TRP A 375 -3.30 2.31 0.12
N ARG A 376 -2.16 1.71 -0.15
CA ARG A 376 -1.78 1.19 -1.47
C ARG A 376 -2.62 0.00 -1.97
N ASN A 377 -2.98 -0.92 -1.09
CA ASN A 377 -3.72 -2.15 -1.42
C ASN A 377 -4.43 -2.72 -0.20
N THR A 378 -5.34 -3.68 -0.42
CA THR A 378 -6.18 -4.29 0.63
C THR A 378 -5.38 -4.98 1.72
N TYR A 379 -4.28 -5.65 1.37
CA TYR A 379 -3.41 -6.32 2.32
C TYR A 379 -2.74 -5.33 3.28
N GLU A 380 -1.99 -4.36 2.73
CA GLU A 380 -1.31 -3.33 3.54
C GLU A 380 -2.30 -2.55 4.40
N SER A 381 -3.44 -2.16 3.82
CA SER A 381 -4.51 -1.45 4.54
C SER A 381 -5.03 -2.23 5.73
N SER A 382 -5.35 -3.51 5.54
CA SER A 382 -5.86 -4.36 6.63
C SER A 382 -4.83 -4.55 7.74
N ARG A 383 -3.54 -4.71 7.38
CA ARG A 383 -2.44 -4.87 8.34
C ARG A 383 -2.18 -3.59 9.14
N ILE A 384 -2.24 -2.42 8.50
CA ILE A 384 -2.10 -1.12 9.18
C ILE A 384 -3.26 -0.92 10.16
N VAL A 385 -4.51 -1.11 9.71
CA VAL A 385 -5.70 -0.98 10.56
C VAL A 385 -5.59 -1.91 11.76
N GLU A 386 -5.32 -3.19 11.54
CA GLU A 386 -5.22 -4.21 12.61
C GLU A 386 -4.14 -3.88 13.64
N THR A 387 -2.97 -3.38 13.19
CA THR A 387 -1.81 -3.16 14.07
C THR A 387 -1.86 -1.83 14.81
N ILE A 388 -2.30 -0.75 14.16
CA ILE A 388 -2.21 0.61 14.69
C ILE A 388 -3.47 1.04 15.44
N MET A 389 -4.64 0.62 14.93
CA MET A 389 -5.92 1.05 15.46
C MET A 389 -6.12 0.72 16.96
N PRO A 390 -5.78 -0.48 17.46
CA PRO A 390 -5.98 -0.80 18.88
C PRO A 390 -5.30 0.19 19.82
N ASP A 391 -4.06 0.58 19.53
CA ASP A 391 -3.31 1.52 20.38
C ASP A 391 -3.90 2.93 20.36
N MET A 392 -4.51 3.30 19.25
CA MET A 392 -5.18 4.59 19.16
C MET A 392 -6.50 4.60 19.92
N LEU A 393 -7.21 3.47 19.93
CA LEU A 393 -8.43 3.31 20.70
C LEU A 393 -8.17 3.23 22.23
N GLU A 394 -7.07 2.60 22.65
CA GLU A 394 -6.68 2.53 24.07
C GLU A 394 -6.31 3.90 24.65
N LYS A 395 -5.59 4.73 23.86
CA LYS A 395 -5.13 6.05 24.29
C LYS A 395 -6.28 7.03 24.53
N ASP A 396 -7.39 6.81 23.87
CA ASP A 396 -8.53 7.72 23.83
C ASP A 396 -9.72 7.28 24.71
N GLY A 397 -9.53 6.33 25.64
CA GLY A 397 -10.55 5.81 26.57
C GLY A 397 -11.15 6.81 27.56
N GLY A 398 -10.90 8.10 27.39
CA GLY A 398 -11.59 9.22 28.02
C GLY A 398 -12.60 9.85 27.06
N ALA A 399 -13.67 10.41 27.56
CA ALA A 399 -14.76 11.02 26.81
C ALA A 399 -14.26 11.88 25.63
N PHE A 400 -14.37 11.34 24.41
CA PHE A 400 -14.06 12.04 23.20
C PHE A 400 -14.92 13.31 23.08
N ARG A 401 -14.29 14.46 23.03
CA ARG A 401 -14.94 15.69 22.55
C ARG A 401 -14.64 15.82 21.06
N GLU A 402 -15.71 15.95 20.26
CA GLU A 402 -15.60 16.18 18.83
C GLU A 402 -14.63 17.31 18.54
N ALA A 403 -13.76 17.10 17.56
CA ALA A 403 -12.84 18.13 17.13
C ALA A 403 -13.58 19.19 16.31
N SER A 404 -13.18 20.45 16.44
CA SER A 404 -13.51 21.49 15.50
C SER A 404 -12.27 22.30 15.12
N LEU A 405 -12.22 22.75 13.88
CA LEU A 405 -11.21 23.68 13.37
C LEU A 405 -11.88 25.04 13.13
N THR A 406 -11.23 26.09 13.60
CA THR A 406 -11.53 27.46 13.18
C THR A 406 -10.39 27.94 12.29
N ILE A 407 -10.67 28.21 11.01
CA ILE A 407 -9.70 28.69 10.03
C ILE A 407 -10.13 30.09 9.63
N ASP A 408 -9.29 31.09 9.87
CA ASP A 408 -9.57 32.51 9.62
C ASP A 408 -10.96 32.95 10.16
N GLY A 409 -11.29 32.52 11.37
CA GLY A 409 -12.55 32.87 12.05
C GLY A 409 -13.76 32.01 11.64
N GLN A 410 -13.65 31.19 10.60
CA GLN A 410 -14.71 30.26 10.19
C GLN A 410 -14.56 28.92 10.89
N ARG A 411 -15.59 28.45 11.59
CA ARG A 411 -15.60 27.18 12.33
C ARG A 411 -16.10 26.03 11.47
N PHE A 412 -15.38 24.91 11.53
CA PHE A 412 -15.68 23.64 10.86
C PHE A 412 -15.72 22.52 11.90
N GLY A 413 -16.81 21.76 11.95
CA GLY A 413 -16.99 20.59 12.84
C GLY A 413 -17.24 19.29 12.09
N LYS A 414 -17.23 19.33 10.73
CA LYS A 414 -17.37 18.12 9.90
C LYS A 414 -16.07 17.83 9.19
N PHE A 415 -15.64 16.57 9.21
CA PHE A 415 -14.43 16.07 8.58
C PHE A 415 -14.74 14.88 7.67
N PRO A 416 -13.94 14.59 6.62
CA PRO A 416 -12.78 15.35 6.19
C PRO A 416 -13.14 16.76 5.68
N LEU A 417 -12.25 17.71 5.91
CA LEU A 417 -12.39 19.08 5.44
C LEU A 417 -11.34 19.35 4.37
N THR A 418 -11.74 19.85 3.20
CA THR A 418 -10.83 20.41 2.19
C THR A 418 -11.27 21.79 1.82
N ARG A 419 -10.37 22.78 1.89
CA ARG A 419 -10.61 24.17 1.56
C ARG A 419 -9.41 24.78 0.87
N THR A 420 -9.67 25.70 -0.03
CA THR A 420 -8.65 26.45 -0.77
C THR A 420 -8.69 27.92 -0.36
N TYR A 421 -7.53 28.50 -0.11
CA TYR A 421 -7.35 29.88 0.31
C TYR A 421 -6.43 30.61 -0.66
N ALA A 422 -6.60 31.93 -0.75
CA ALA A 422 -5.71 32.79 -1.52
C ALA A 422 -4.32 32.87 -0.84
N PRO A 423 -3.24 32.93 -1.61
CA PRO A 423 -1.89 33.10 -1.06
C PRO A 423 -1.65 34.51 -0.53
N GLY A 424 -0.58 34.70 0.22
CA GLY A 424 -0.09 36.01 0.65
C GLY A 424 -0.77 36.63 1.88
N LYS A 425 -1.75 35.94 2.49
CA LYS A 425 -2.30 36.30 3.78
C LYS A 425 -1.95 35.27 4.84
N GLU A 426 -1.65 35.73 6.07
CA GLU A 426 -1.51 34.84 7.20
C GLU A 426 -2.83 34.07 7.42
N ILE A 427 -2.75 32.75 7.47
CA ILE A 427 -3.86 31.87 7.80
C ILE A 427 -3.71 31.44 9.26
N THR A 428 -4.77 31.66 10.04
CA THR A 428 -4.81 31.22 11.43
C THR A 428 -5.70 30.00 11.54
N VAL A 429 -5.17 28.93 12.16
CA VAL A 429 -5.89 27.68 12.40
C VAL A 429 -5.92 27.44 13.90
N ARG A 430 -7.10 27.30 14.48
CA ARG A 430 -7.31 26.93 15.87
C ARG A 430 -8.11 25.65 15.96
N LYS A 431 -7.58 24.66 16.65
CA LYS A 431 -8.24 23.39 16.92
C LYS A 431 -8.80 23.37 18.34
N GLU A 432 -10.03 22.89 18.49
CA GLU A 432 -10.71 22.64 19.77
C GLU A 432 -11.21 21.20 19.84
N GLY A 433 -11.38 20.67 21.07
CA GLY A 433 -11.78 19.29 21.32
C GLY A 433 -10.59 18.39 21.64
N SER A 434 -10.83 17.15 22.11
CA SER A 434 -9.79 16.20 22.51
C SER A 434 -9.32 15.29 21.37
N MET A 435 -10.13 15.15 20.29
CA MET A 435 -9.75 14.31 19.14
C MET A 435 -8.63 14.98 18.35
N PRO A 436 -7.53 14.26 18.05
CA PRO A 436 -6.49 14.81 17.18
C PRO A 436 -7.01 15.09 15.77
N VAL A 437 -6.52 16.16 15.16
CA VAL A 437 -6.79 16.51 13.77
C VAL A 437 -5.51 16.43 12.98
N PHE A 438 -5.50 15.61 11.94
CA PHE A 438 -4.44 15.55 10.96
C PHE A 438 -4.64 16.68 9.98
N PHE A 439 -3.74 17.62 10.00
CA PHE A 439 -3.82 18.85 9.24
C PHE A 439 -2.71 18.90 8.20
N THR A 440 -3.05 19.20 6.97
CA THR A 440 -2.11 19.43 5.88
C THR A 440 -2.46 20.73 5.17
N ALA A 441 -1.48 21.59 4.99
CA ALA A 441 -1.59 22.74 4.12
C ALA A 441 -0.55 22.60 3.00
N TYR A 442 -0.95 22.72 1.74
CA TYR A 442 -0.03 22.58 0.61
C TYR A 442 -0.40 23.50 -0.55
N GLN A 443 0.66 23.92 -1.28
CA GLN A 443 0.59 24.74 -2.48
C GLN A 443 1.21 24.01 -3.67
#